data_be54a680473f010c34d6d60a3c27d881
#
_entry.id   be54a680473f010c34d6d60a3c27d881
#
_cell.length_a   1.000
_cell.length_b   1.000
_cell.length_c   1.000
_cell.angle_alpha   90.00
_cell.angle_beta   90.00
_cell.angle_gamma   90.00
#
_symmetry.space_group_name_H-M   'P 1'
#
loop_
_entity.id
_entity.type
_entity.pdbx_description
1 polymer ?
#
loop_
_entity_poly.entity_id
_entity_poly.type
_entity_poly.pdbx_seq_one_letter_code
_entity_poly.pdbx_strand_id
1 'polypeptide(L)' 'LDTTKWKSVLLPREVYDQLFVVSKVEGRTLSGQLRIIFESWIAENLSQKDREYLSEQVEQKRIDEGRPRPEFRA' A
#
# COMPACT_ATOMS: atom_id res chain seq x y z
N LEU A 1 4.63 12.41 11.49
CA LEU A 1 4.09 11.71 10.34
C LEU A 1 2.61 11.40 10.53
N ASP A 2 1.80 11.75 9.57
CA ASP A 2 0.36 11.52 9.62
C ASP A 2 0.06 10.05 9.32
N THR A 3 -0.29 9.28 10.34
CA THR A 3 -0.57 7.84 10.20
C THR A 3 -1.89 7.53 9.49
N THR A 4 -2.74 8.54 9.27
CA THR A 4 -3.95 8.34 8.46
C THR A 4 -3.65 8.35 6.97
N LYS A 5 -2.56 8.99 6.56
CA LYS A 5 -2.11 9.10 5.17
C LYS A 5 -0.97 8.15 4.85
N TRP A 6 -0.16 7.80 5.86
CA TRP A 6 1.07 7.05 5.65
C TRP A 6 1.13 5.87 6.59
N LYS A 7 1.58 4.76 6.09
CA LYS A 7 1.84 3.55 6.86
C LYS A 7 3.26 3.10 6.56
N SER A 8 3.88 2.47 7.54
CA SER A 8 5.22 1.91 7.37
C SER A 8 5.13 0.45 6.97
N VAL A 9 6.04 0.03 6.14
CA VAL A 9 6.21 -1.38 5.80
C VAL A 9 7.70 -1.69 5.77
N LEU A 10 8.07 -2.86 6.28
CA LEU A 10 9.45 -3.32 6.24
C LEU A 10 9.70 -4.08 4.95
N LEU A 11 10.77 -3.72 4.26
CA LEU A 11 11.20 -4.41 3.05
C LEU A 11 12.51 -5.14 3.32
N PRO A 12 12.72 -6.33 2.72
CA PRO A 12 14.04 -6.93 2.69
C PRO A 12 15.04 -5.93 2.12
N ARG A 13 16.25 -5.91 2.68
CA ARG A 13 17.26 -4.93 2.27
C ARG A 13 17.54 -4.97 0.77
N GLU A 14 17.62 -6.15 0.22
CA GLU A 14 17.88 -6.32 -1.21
C GLU A 14 16.79 -5.66 -2.07
N VAL A 15 15.54 -5.82 -1.70
CA VAL A 15 14.42 -5.19 -2.41
C VAL A 15 14.47 -3.67 -2.25
N TYR A 16 14.75 -3.22 -1.04
CA TYR A 16 14.85 -1.78 -0.75
C TYR A 16 15.94 -1.14 -1.60
N ASP A 17 17.13 -1.74 -1.64
CA ASP A 17 18.26 -1.16 -2.37
C ASP A 17 17.98 -1.09 -3.88
N GLN A 18 17.38 -2.12 -4.44
CA GLN A 18 16.98 -2.13 -5.84
C GLN A 18 15.92 -1.07 -6.13
N LEU A 19 14.92 -0.97 -5.27
CA LEU A 19 13.87 0.04 -5.38
C LEU A 19 14.45 1.44 -5.29
N PHE A 20 15.40 1.66 -4.39
CA PHE A 20 16.08 2.93 -4.23
C PHE A 20 16.77 3.35 -5.55
N VAL A 21 17.53 2.45 -6.14
CA VAL A 21 18.24 2.73 -7.39
C VAL A 21 17.24 3.05 -8.51
N VAL A 22 16.21 2.24 -8.66
CA VAL A 22 15.17 2.46 -9.69
C VAL A 22 14.49 3.80 -9.50
N SER A 23 14.16 4.16 -8.26
CA SER A 23 13.51 5.43 -7.98
C SER A 23 14.39 6.62 -8.38
N LYS A 24 15.70 6.52 -8.16
CA LYS A 24 16.65 7.57 -8.57
C LYS A 24 16.72 7.70 -10.09
N VAL A 25 16.79 6.58 -10.80
CA VAL A 25 16.82 6.58 -12.27
C VAL A 25 15.56 7.21 -12.83
N GLU A 26 14.41 6.91 -12.24
CA GLU A 26 13.11 7.42 -12.67
C GLU A 26 12.80 8.84 -12.16
N GLY A 27 13.64 9.38 -11.30
CA GLY A 27 13.41 10.71 -10.72
C GLY A 27 12.25 10.79 -9.76
N ARG A 28 11.99 9.71 -9.01
CA ARG A 28 10.88 9.64 -8.06
C ARG A 28 11.37 9.39 -6.65
N THR A 29 10.49 9.63 -5.68
CA THR A 29 10.73 9.18 -4.31
C THR A 29 10.51 7.66 -4.23
N LEU A 30 11.03 7.03 -3.17
CA LEU A 30 10.80 5.60 -2.95
C LEU A 30 9.32 5.25 -2.88
N SER A 31 8.55 6.00 -2.10
CA SER A 31 7.12 5.74 -2.00
C SER A 31 6.38 5.98 -3.30
N GLY A 32 6.75 7.01 -4.05
CA GLY A 32 6.19 7.27 -5.37
C GLY A 32 6.48 6.17 -6.36
N GLN A 33 7.72 5.66 -6.35
CA GLN A 33 8.11 4.55 -7.23
C GLN A 33 7.35 3.27 -6.87
N LEU A 34 7.22 2.98 -5.59
CA LEU A 34 6.47 1.81 -5.12
C LEU A 34 5.01 1.89 -5.54
N ARG A 35 4.41 3.07 -5.42
CA ARG A 35 3.03 3.30 -5.83
C ARG A 35 2.83 3.02 -7.32
N ILE A 36 3.72 3.53 -8.16
CA ILE A 36 3.67 3.34 -9.61
C ILE A 36 3.79 1.86 -9.98
N ILE A 37 4.72 1.16 -9.35
CA ILE A 37 4.91 -0.28 -9.56
C ILE A 37 3.64 -1.06 -9.19
N PHE A 38 3.06 -0.74 -8.04
CA PHE A 38 1.86 -1.43 -7.58
C PHE A 38 0.64 -1.13 -8.46
N GLU A 39 0.46 0.12 -8.85
CA GLU A 39 -0.63 0.52 -9.75
C GLU A 39 -0.50 -0.17 -11.12
N SER A 40 0.72 -0.30 -11.63
CA SER A 40 0.98 -1.05 -12.86
C SER A 40 0.63 -2.52 -12.71
N TRP A 41 1.00 -3.12 -11.57
CA TRP A 41 0.67 -4.50 -11.29
C TRP A 41 -0.84 -4.73 -11.27
N ILE A 42 -1.58 -3.85 -10.62
CA ILE A 42 -3.04 -3.90 -10.58
C ILE A 42 -3.61 -3.81 -11.99
N ALA A 43 -3.12 -2.87 -12.80
CA ALA A 43 -3.63 -2.67 -14.15
C ALA A 43 -3.40 -3.91 -15.03
N GLU A 44 -2.29 -4.61 -14.83
CA GLU A 44 -1.94 -5.77 -15.65
C GLU A 44 -2.57 -7.07 -15.17
N ASN A 45 -2.85 -7.19 -13.88
CA ASN A 45 -3.19 -8.48 -13.26
C ASN A 45 -4.63 -8.58 -12.76
N LEU A 46 -5.30 -7.47 -12.50
CA LEU A 46 -6.66 -7.50 -11.98
C LEU A 46 -7.68 -7.11 -13.04
N SER A 47 -8.75 -7.90 -13.15
CA SER A 47 -9.90 -7.56 -13.97
C SER A 47 -10.69 -6.42 -13.31
N GLN A 48 -11.65 -5.85 -14.04
CA GLN A 48 -12.54 -4.83 -13.49
C GLN A 48 -13.28 -5.35 -12.26
N LYS A 49 -13.74 -6.57 -12.31
CA LYS A 49 -14.44 -7.22 -11.19
C LYS A 49 -13.53 -7.37 -9.97
N ASP A 50 -12.29 -7.77 -10.19
CA ASP A 50 -11.29 -7.89 -9.12
C ASP A 50 -10.98 -6.54 -8.49
N ARG A 51 -10.91 -5.48 -9.30
CA ARG A 51 -10.68 -4.12 -8.80
C ARG A 51 -11.84 -3.63 -7.94
N GLU A 52 -13.06 -3.93 -8.34
CA GLU A 52 -14.25 -3.60 -7.56
C GLU A 52 -14.23 -4.31 -6.21
N TYR A 53 -13.90 -5.60 -6.21
CA TYR A 53 -13.73 -6.37 -4.98
C TYR A 53 -12.63 -5.77 -4.09
N LEU A 54 -11.50 -5.42 -4.69
CA LEU A 54 -10.40 -4.78 -3.96
C LEU A 54 -10.86 -3.48 -3.30
N SER A 55 -11.56 -2.63 -4.03
CA SER A 55 -12.07 -1.35 -3.50
C SER A 55 -13.02 -1.58 -2.32
N GLU A 56 -13.89 -2.56 -2.41
CA GLU A 56 -14.81 -2.91 -1.34
C GLU A 56 -14.06 -3.38 -0.10
N GLN A 57 -13.05 -4.21 -0.28
CA GLN A 57 -12.25 -4.72 0.84
C GLN A 57 -11.41 -3.62 1.50
N VAL A 58 -10.86 -2.71 0.72
CA VAL A 58 -10.12 -1.56 1.25
C VAL A 58 -11.05 -0.65 2.07
N GLU A 59 -12.25 -0.39 1.55
CA GLU A 59 -13.25 0.40 2.27
C GLU A 59 -13.63 -0.26 3.58
N GLN A 60 -13.87 -1.55 3.57
CA GLN A 60 -14.21 -2.30 4.77
C GLN A 60 -13.06 -2.26 5.79
N LYS A 61 -11.84 -2.38 5.33
CA LYS A 61 -10.67 -2.27 6.19
C LYS A 61 -10.59 -0.91 6.88
N ARG A 62 -10.87 0.17 6.14
CA ARG A 62 -10.88 1.53 6.70
C ARG A 62 -11.96 1.71 7.74
N ILE A 63 -13.14 1.15 7.50
CA ILE A 63 -14.24 1.17 8.44
C ILE A 63 -13.84 0.44 9.72
N ASP A 64 -13.25 -0.74 9.59
CA ASP A 64 -12.82 -1.55 10.72
C ASP A 64 -11.73 -0.85 11.54
N GLU A 65 -10.79 -0.20 10.88
CA GLU A 65 -9.73 0.57 11.56
C GLU A 65 -10.27 1.79 12.29
N GLY A 66 -11.34 2.41 11.76
CA GLY A 66 -11.98 3.55 12.37
C GLY A 66 -12.89 3.20 13.55
N ARG A 67 -13.18 1.92 13.78
CA ARG A 67 -14.02 1.49 14.90
C ARG A 67 -13.20 1.45 16.17
N PRO A 68 -13.82 1.82 17.31
CA PRO A 68 -13.18 1.61 18.59
C PRO A 68 -12.88 0.12 18.77
N ARG A 69 -11.68 -0.18 19.21
CA ARG A 69 -11.33 -1.57 19.52
C ARG A 69 -12.21 -2.06 20.66
N PRO A 70 -12.75 -3.30 20.55
CA PRO A 70 -13.45 -3.87 21.70
C PRO A 70 -12.47 -3.91 22.87
N GLU A 71 -12.89 -3.40 24.00
CA GLU A 71 -12.08 -3.49 25.21
C GLU A 71 -11.97 -4.94 25.62
N PHE A 72 -10.75 -5.45 25.65
CA PHE A 72 -10.50 -6.74 26.26
C PHE A 72 -10.43 -6.52 27.75
N ARG A 73 -11.48 -6.92 28.43
CA ARG A 73 -11.48 -6.94 29.86
C ARG A 73 -10.91 -8.27 30.29
N ALA A 74 -9.87 -8.16 31.03
CA ALA A 74 -9.34 -9.35 31.65
C ALA A 74 -10.34 -9.91 32.66
#